data_427ed1f139d42a865203bcbf4c66ac6e
#
_entry.id   427ed1f139d42a865203bcbf4c66ac6e
#
_cell.length_a   1.000
_cell.length_b   1.000
_cell.length_c   1.000
_cell.angle_alpha   90.00
_cell.angle_beta   90.00
_cell.angle_gamma   90.00
#
_symmetry.space_group_name_H-M   'P 1'
#
loop_
_entity.id
_entity.type
_entity.pdbx_description
1 polymer ?
#
loop_
_entity_poly.entity_id
_entity_poly.type
_entity_poly.pdbx_seq_one_letter_code
_entity_poly.pdbx_strand_id
1 'polypeptide(L)'
;MIPKIVHLSWKTKDLLDSDSPLVQEGMKKLVELNPDWDVQISTDDEVDSYLQAQLEPKIYELIADKHVVQKTDLWRLIKLFTEGGVYVDIDRFVDTPLDELVDKDTKWVVPTCRDYDFSHDFMMTAPQNPVYQMAANLYVQRLQKGHNSIYFLGPQTYMHARP
;
A
#
# COMPACT_ATOMS: atom_id res chain seq x y z
N MET A 1 6.06 -8.68 -15.07
CA MET A 1 4.57 -8.66 -15.12
C MET A 1 4.06 -8.31 -13.73
N ILE A 2 3.02 -7.51 -13.63
CA ILE A 2 2.36 -7.17 -12.36
C ILE A 2 1.44 -8.32 -11.99
N PRO A 3 1.54 -8.91 -10.77
CA PRO A 3 0.62 -9.93 -10.31
C PRO A 3 -0.80 -9.38 -10.14
N LYS A 4 -1.81 -10.19 -10.45
CA LYS A 4 -3.22 -9.83 -10.27
C LYS A 4 -3.66 -9.99 -8.82
N ILE A 5 -3.06 -9.21 -7.93
CA ILE A 5 -3.35 -9.17 -6.51
C ILE A 5 -3.64 -7.73 -6.12
N VAL A 6 -4.73 -7.50 -5.38
CA VAL A 6 -5.06 -6.21 -4.77
C VAL A 6 -4.88 -6.31 -3.28
N HIS A 7 -4.03 -5.46 -2.73
CA HIS A 7 -3.77 -5.35 -1.30
C HIS A 7 -4.53 -4.18 -0.71
N LEU A 8 -5.33 -4.44 0.29
CA LEU A 8 -6.07 -3.47 1.09
C LEU A 8 -5.74 -3.67 2.57
N SER A 9 -5.86 -2.64 3.37
CA SER A 9 -5.79 -2.77 4.82
C SER A 9 -6.99 -2.10 5.48
N TRP A 10 -7.56 -2.76 6.48
CA TRP A 10 -8.68 -2.25 7.27
C TRP A 10 -8.75 -2.94 8.63
N LYS A 11 -9.47 -2.33 9.57
CA LYS A 11 -9.69 -2.91 10.91
C LYS A 11 -10.38 -4.29 10.90
N THR A 12 -11.15 -4.62 9.84
CA THR A 12 -11.85 -5.90 9.67
C THR A 12 -11.78 -6.36 8.22
N LYS A 13 -11.96 -7.68 7.98
CA LYS A 13 -12.03 -8.24 6.61
C LYS A 13 -13.40 -8.07 5.96
N ASP A 14 -14.40 -7.78 6.74
CA ASP A 14 -15.79 -7.67 6.27
C ASP A 14 -16.12 -6.26 5.82
N LEU A 15 -15.67 -5.92 4.61
CA LEU A 15 -15.86 -4.59 4.04
C LEU A 15 -17.25 -4.41 3.42
N LEU A 16 -17.92 -5.50 3.06
CA LEU A 16 -19.27 -5.44 2.52
C LEU A 16 -20.30 -5.15 3.63
N ASP A 17 -19.97 -5.51 4.88
CA ASP A 17 -20.76 -5.19 6.08
C ASP A 17 -20.21 -3.97 6.85
N SER A 18 -19.35 -3.17 6.20
CA SER A 18 -18.84 -1.93 6.81
C SER A 18 -19.98 -0.96 7.11
N ASP A 19 -19.91 -0.24 8.24
CA ASP A 19 -20.83 0.85 8.58
C ASP A 19 -20.74 2.06 7.62
N SER A 20 -19.73 2.08 6.73
CA SER A 20 -19.55 3.13 5.74
C SER A 20 -20.10 2.72 4.38
N PRO A 21 -21.20 3.33 3.90
CA PRO A 21 -21.74 3.05 2.56
C PRO A 21 -20.72 3.28 1.44
N LEU A 22 -19.81 4.26 1.59
CA LEU A 22 -18.79 4.56 0.60
C LEU A 22 -17.76 3.41 0.49
N VAL A 23 -17.37 2.84 1.64
CA VAL A 23 -16.45 1.67 1.65
C VAL A 23 -17.11 0.46 1.00
N GLN A 24 -18.38 0.19 1.33
CA GLN A 24 -19.14 -0.90 0.71
C GLN A 24 -19.24 -0.74 -0.81
N GLU A 25 -19.62 0.44 -1.28
CA GLU A 25 -19.78 0.73 -2.71
C GLU A 25 -18.44 0.63 -3.45
N GLY A 26 -17.38 1.24 -2.90
CA GLY A 26 -16.03 1.19 -3.48
C GLY A 26 -15.52 -0.24 -3.59
N MET A 27 -15.70 -1.04 -2.53
CA MET A 27 -15.28 -2.45 -2.50
C MET A 27 -16.06 -3.31 -3.50
N LYS A 28 -17.38 -3.14 -3.55
CA LYS A 28 -18.24 -3.85 -4.50
C LYS A 28 -17.80 -3.55 -5.94
N LYS A 29 -17.60 -2.28 -6.27
CA LYS A 29 -17.18 -1.85 -7.60
C LYS A 29 -15.78 -2.39 -7.95
N LEU A 30 -14.82 -2.36 -7.02
CA LEU A 30 -13.49 -2.91 -7.22
C LEU A 30 -13.54 -4.40 -7.60
N VAL A 31 -14.32 -5.20 -6.87
CA VAL A 31 -14.46 -6.64 -7.14
C VAL A 31 -15.20 -6.89 -8.45
N GLU A 32 -16.31 -6.17 -8.71
CA GLU A 32 -17.11 -6.34 -9.93
C GLU A 32 -16.32 -6.00 -11.21
N LEU A 33 -15.47 -4.98 -11.17
CA LEU A 33 -14.64 -4.57 -12.31
C LEU A 33 -13.42 -5.46 -12.51
N ASN A 34 -13.02 -6.21 -11.49
CA ASN A 34 -11.77 -6.99 -11.49
C ASN A 34 -11.97 -8.44 -11.01
N PRO A 35 -12.87 -9.23 -11.68
CA PRO A 35 -13.24 -10.56 -11.21
C PRO A 35 -12.08 -11.57 -11.22
N ASP A 36 -11.03 -11.33 -11.99
CA ASP A 36 -9.84 -12.19 -12.11
C ASP A 36 -8.70 -11.75 -11.17
N TRP A 37 -8.93 -10.74 -10.34
CA TRP A 37 -7.95 -10.25 -9.38
C TRP A 37 -8.22 -10.81 -7.97
N ASP A 38 -7.17 -11.27 -7.32
CA ASP A 38 -7.24 -11.73 -5.92
C ASP A 38 -7.22 -10.53 -4.98
N VAL A 39 -8.36 -10.21 -4.38
CA VAL A 39 -8.51 -9.08 -3.46
C VAL A 39 -8.23 -9.53 -2.04
N GLN A 40 -7.12 -9.08 -1.48
CA GLN A 40 -6.64 -9.42 -0.15
C GLN A 40 -6.80 -8.25 0.81
N ILE A 41 -7.54 -8.46 1.90
CA ILE A 41 -7.71 -7.49 2.96
C ILE A 41 -6.87 -7.94 4.15
N SER A 42 -5.93 -7.11 4.59
CA SER A 42 -5.15 -7.32 5.81
C SER A 42 -5.74 -6.50 6.95
N THR A 43 -5.99 -7.15 8.09
CA THR A 43 -6.39 -6.46 9.32
C THR A 43 -5.21 -5.72 9.94
N ASP A 44 -5.49 -4.82 10.89
CA ASP A 44 -4.45 -4.10 11.63
C ASP A 44 -3.46 -5.06 12.31
N ASP A 45 -3.97 -6.17 12.88
CA ASP A 45 -3.14 -7.22 13.50
C ASP A 45 -2.30 -8.00 12.48
N GLU A 46 -2.86 -8.24 11.29
CA GLU A 46 -2.12 -8.91 10.21
C GLU A 46 -1.03 -8.00 9.62
N VAL A 47 -1.30 -6.71 9.49
CA VAL A 47 -0.29 -5.70 9.11
C VAL A 47 0.84 -5.69 10.11
N ASP A 48 0.52 -5.63 11.41
CA ASP A 48 1.52 -5.63 12.49
C ASP A 48 2.36 -6.90 12.52
N SER A 49 1.71 -8.07 12.45
CA SER A 49 2.36 -9.38 12.40
C SER A 49 3.27 -9.54 11.17
N TYR A 50 2.84 -9.01 10.03
CA TYR A 50 3.66 -9.00 8.82
C TYR A 50 4.92 -8.16 8.99
N LEU A 51 4.78 -6.94 9.54
CA LEU A 51 5.93 -6.07 9.80
C LEU A 51 6.89 -6.72 10.81
N GLN A 52 6.38 -7.35 11.87
CA GLN A 52 7.20 -8.07 12.84
C GLN A 52 8.01 -9.21 12.20
N ALA A 53 7.42 -9.90 11.23
CA ALA A 53 8.09 -11.00 10.53
C ALA A 53 9.12 -10.53 9.48
N GLN A 54 8.90 -9.35 8.88
CA GLN A 54 9.75 -8.84 7.79
C GLN A 54 10.91 -7.95 8.27
N LEU A 55 10.76 -7.30 9.41
CA LEU A 55 11.74 -6.35 9.93
C LEU A 55 12.70 -7.01 10.94
N GLU A 56 13.93 -6.53 10.98
CA GLU A 56 14.81 -6.84 12.10
C GLU A 56 14.17 -6.40 13.44
N PRO A 57 14.32 -7.15 14.54
CA PRO A 57 13.67 -6.85 15.82
C PRO A 57 13.87 -5.39 16.28
N LYS A 58 15.09 -4.87 16.16
CA LYS A 58 15.41 -3.47 16.52
C LYS A 58 14.70 -2.43 15.66
N ILE A 59 14.38 -2.77 14.40
CA ILE A 59 13.63 -1.88 13.51
C ILE A 59 12.15 -1.97 13.82
N TYR A 60 11.64 -3.18 14.07
CA TYR A 60 10.25 -3.37 14.48
C TYR A 60 9.93 -2.61 15.79
N GLU A 61 10.81 -2.61 16.79
CA GLU A 61 10.65 -1.86 18.03
C GLU A 61 10.39 -0.35 17.80
N LEU A 62 10.92 0.24 16.71
CA LEU A 62 10.70 1.65 16.39
C LEU A 62 9.28 1.95 15.89
N ILE A 63 8.58 0.94 15.36
CA ILE A 63 7.25 1.11 14.79
C ILE A 63 6.16 0.40 15.60
N ALA A 64 6.51 -0.50 16.51
CA ALA A 64 5.58 -1.33 17.26
C ALA A 64 4.47 -0.51 17.95
N ASP A 65 4.83 0.62 18.59
CA ASP A 65 3.89 1.50 19.30
C ASP A 65 3.34 2.65 18.43
N LYS A 66 3.61 2.65 17.12
CA LYS A 66 3.13 3.70 16.25
C LYS A 66 1.66 3.51 15.86
N HIS A 67 1.04 4.61 15.43
CA HIS A 67 -0.34 4.58 14.92
C HIS A 67 -0.46 3.64 13.73
N VAL A 68 -1.60 2.95 13.60
CA VAL A 68 -1.88 1.98 12.53
C VAL A 68 -1.58 2.52 11.13
N VAL A 69 -1.92 3.78 10.86
CA VAL A 69 -1.62 4.44 9.57
C VAL A 69 -0.13 4.41 9.26
N GLN A 70 0.74 4.67 10.25
CA GLN A 70 2.19 4.63 10.06
C GLN A 70 2.68 3.19 9.78
N LYS A 71 2.10 2.20 10.46
CA LYS A 71 2.39 0.79 10.19
C LYS A 71 1.96 0.41 8.77
N THR A 72 0.77 0.80 8.36
CA THR A 72 0.25 0.54 7.01
C THR A 72 1.10 1.22 5.93
N ASP A 73 1.59 2.43 6.17
CA ASP A 73 2.46 3.15 5.23
C ASP A 73 3.77 2.39 4.95
N LEU A 74 4.39 1.81 5.98
CA LEU A 74 5.57 0.96 5.80
C LEU A 74 5.20 -0.40 5.19
N TRP A 75 4.11 -1.00 5.67
CA TRP A 75 3.63 -2.30 5.22
C TRP A 75 3.35 -2.32 3.71
N ARG A 76 2.64 -1.31 3.18
CA ARG A 76 2.31 -1.25 1.73
C ARG A 76 3.56 -1.21 0.86
N LEU A 77 4.63 -0.55 1.31
CA LEU A 77 5.89 -0.47 0.59
C LEU A 77 6.61 -1.83 0.56
N ILE A 78 6.70 -2.50 1.72
CA ILE A 78 7.35 -3.82 1.82
C ILE A 78 6.50 -4.87 1.07
N LYS A 79 5.18 -4.83 1.23
CA LYS A 79 4.24 -5.75 0.57
C LYS A 79 4.37 -5.68 -0.96
N LEU A 80 4.33 -4.48 -1.51
CA LEU A 80 4.49 -4.26 -2.94
C LEU A 80 5.90 -4.61 -3.46
N PHE A 81 6.94 -4.39 -2.65
CA PHE A 81 8.28 -4.83 -3.02
C PHE A 81 8.38 -6.36 -3.08
N THR A 82 7.83 -7.07 -2.09
CA THR A 82 7.93 -8.54 -1.99
C THR A 82 7.02 -9.27 -2.96
N GLU A 83 5.78 -8.87 -3.05
CA GLU A 83 4.74 -9.60 -3.78
C GLU A 83 4.34 -8.92 -5.09
N GLY A 84 4.53 -7.61 -5.21
CA GLY A 84 3.97 -6.83 -6.30
C GLY A 84 2.45 -6.72 -6.19
N GLY A 85 1.78 -6.44 -7.30
CA GLY A 85 0.33 -6.26 -7.35
C GLY A 85 -0.06 -4.80 -7.23
N VAL A 86 -1.23 -4.56 -6.69
CA VAL A 86 -1.83 -3.23 -6.50
C VAL A 86 -2.12 -3.01 -5.03
N TYR A 87 -1.71 -1.86 -4.49
CA TYR A 87 -2.22 -1.34 -3.23
C TYR A 87 -3.26 -0.25 -3.51
N VAL A 88 -4.37 -0.30 -2.80
CA VAL A 88 -5.44 0.71 -2.87
C VAL A 88 -5.84 1.10 -1.45
N ASP A 89 -5.92 2.41 -1.16
CA ASP A 89 -6.53 2.88 0.08
C ASP A 89 -8.04 2.59 0.06
N ILE A 90 -8.59 2.20 1.20
CA ILE A 90 -9.97 1.72 1.34
C ILE A 90 -11.03 2.76 0.93
N ASP A 91 -10.69 4.04 1.00
CA ASP A 91 -11.53 5.17 0.61
C ASP A 91 -11.28 5.66 -0.82
N ARG A 92 -10.45 4.91 -1.58
CA ARG A 92 -10.17 5.20 -2.98
C ARG A 92 -11.13 4.43 -3.89
N PHE A 93 -11.89 5.15 -4.70
CA PHE A 93 -12.73 4.53 -5.73
C PHE A 93 -11.89 4.16 -6.95
N VAL A 94 -11.97 2.89 -7.34
CA VAL A 94 -11.42 2.39 -8.62
C VAL A 94 -12.61 2.18 -9.56
N ASP A 95 -12.69 2.99 -10.60
CA ASP A 95 -13.80 3.02 -11.56
C ASP A 95 -13.43 2.54 -12.97
N THR A 96 -12.20 2.08 -13.12
CA THR A 96 -11.64 1.52 -14.35
C THR A 96 -11.09 0.12 -14.05
N PRO A 97 -11.34 -0.88 -14.91
CA PRO A 97 -10.71 -2.20 -14.76
C PRO A 97 -9.19 -2.09 -14.68
N LEU A 98 -8.58 -2.76 -13.69
CA LEU A 98 -7.13 -2.71 -13.48
C LEU A 98 -6.35 -3.24 -14.69
N ASP A 99 -6.93 -4.17 -15.44
CA ASP A 99 -6.34 -4.71 -16.67
C ASP A 99 -6.21 -3.66 -17.80
N GLU A 100 -6.99 -2.56 -17.75
CA GLU A 100 -6.86 -1.46 -18.71
C GLU A 100 -5.68 -0.53 -18.40
N LEU A 101 -5.15 -0.60 -17.17
CA LEU A 101 -4.02 0.22 -16.73
C LEU A 101 -2.66 -0.41 -17.06
N VAL A 102 -2.64 -1.66 -17.51
CA VAL A 102 -1.42 -2.44 -17.71
C VAL A 102 -1.43 -3.20 -19.03
N ASP A 103 -0.27 -3.36 -19.60
CA ASP A 103 0.03 -4.33 -20.64
C ASP A 103 1.07 -5.35 -20.16
N LYS A 104 1.46 -6.28 -21.05
CA LYS A 104 2.45 -7.33 -20.71
C LYS A 104 3.84 -6.80 -20.30
N ASP A 105 4.17 -5.58 -20.72
CA ASP A 105 5.48 -4.96 -20.50
C ASP A 105 5.45 -3.94 -19.35
N THR A 106 4.26 -3.57 -18.89
CA THR A 106 4.07 -2.65 -17.78
C THR A 106 4.61 -3.27 -16.48
N LYS A 107 5.49 -2.54 -15.81
CA LYS A 107 6.10 -2.97 -14.55
C LYS A 107 5.77 -2.08 -13.37
N TRP A 108 5.26 -0.90 -13.63
CA TRP A 108 4.96 0.08 -12.60
C TRP A 108 3.95 1.12 -13.10
N VAL A 109 2.92 1.38 -12.29
CA VAL A 109 1.93 2.42 -12.52
C VAL A 109 1.77 3.22 -11.25
N VAL A 110 1.86 4.52 -11.35
CA VAL A 110 1.68 5.46 -10.24
C VAL A 110 0.83 6.61 -10.72
N PRO A 111 -0.34 6.82 -10.12
CA PRO A 111 -1.11 8.00 -10.42
C PRO A 111 -0.41 9.24 -9.84
N THR A 112 -0.47 10.32 -10.57
CA THR A 112 -0.03 11.61 -10.07
C THR A 112 -1.20 12.36 -9.45
N CYS A 113 -1.00 12.94 -8.28
CA CYS A 113 -1.90 13.92 -7.74
C CYS A 113 -1.25 15.31 -7.89
N ARG A 114 -1.98 16.26 -8.50
CA ARG A 114 -1.42 17.56 -8.91
C ARG A 114 -0.23 17.43 -9.87
N ASP A 115 0.41 18.50 -10.23
CA ASP A 115 1.31 18.53 -11.38
C ASP A 115 2.60 17.70 -11.25
N TYR A 116 3.00 17.25 -10.06
CA TYR A 116 4.28 16.54 -9.88
C TYR A 116 4.35 15.58 -8.68
N ASP A 117 3.27 15.40 -7.91
CA ASP A 117 3.28 14.55 -6.74
C ASP A 117 2.72 13.16 -7.06
N PHE A 118 3.43 12.12 -6.66
CA PHE A 118 2.92 10.75 -6.73
C PHE A 118 1.91 10.50 -5.61
N SER A 119 0.76 9.93 -5.96
CA SER A 119 -0.17 9.44 -4.96
C SER A 119 0.31 8.11 -4.41
N HIS A 120 0.18 7.92 -3.10
CA HIS A 120 0.51 6.66 -2.43
C HIS A 120 -0.76 5.89 -2.00
N ASP A 121 -1.94 6.43 -2.33
CA ASP A 121 -3.25 5.83 -2.10
C ASP A 121 -3.66 4.81 -3.16
N PHE A 122 -2.93 4.82 -4.29
CA PHE A 122 -3.00 3.80 -5.34
C PHE A 122 -1.58 3.57 -5.89
N MET A 123 -1.11 2.35 -5.83
CA MET A 123 0.23 1.98 -6.32
C MET A 123 0.16 0.60 -6.96
N MET A 124 0.75 0.44 -8.15
CA MET A 124 0.72 -0.81 -8.89
C MET A 124 2.12 -1.15 -9.40
N THR A 125 2.62 -2.34 -9.13
CA THR A 125 3.99 -2.70 -9.48
C THR A 125 4.23 -4.21 -9.65
N ALA A 126 5.20 -4.54 -10.49
CA ALA A 126 5.83 -5.86 -10.44
C ALA A 126 6.64 -5.99 -9.14
N PRO A 127 6.83 -7.21 -8.60
CA PRO A 127 7.66 -7.43 -7.41
C PRO A 127 9.12 -7.03 -7.66
N GLN A 128 9.84 -6.79 -6.58
CA GLN A 128 11.26 -6.40 -6.59
C GLN A 128 11.54 -5.06 -7.29
N ASN A 129 10.56 -4.17 -7.37
CA ASN A 129 10.77 -2.83 -7.89
C ASN A 129 11.63 -2.01 -6.89
N PRO A 130 12.81 -1.53 -7.30
CA PRO A 130 13.75 -0.85 -6.41
C PRO A 130 13.22 0.42 -5.77
N VAL A 131 12.24 1.09 -6.38
CA VAL A 131 11.62 2.29 -5.81
C VAL A 131 10.96 1.99 -4.46
N TYR A 132 10.27 0.85 -4.34
CA TYR A 132 9.62 0.45 -3.08
C TYR A 132 10.63 0.05 -2.01
N GLN A 133 11.73 -0.61 -2.39
CA GLN A 133 12.82 -0.89 -1.46
C GLN A 133 13.48 0.40 -0.95
N MET A 134 13.74 1.35 -1.86
CA MET A 134 14.30 2.65 -1.49
C MET A 134 13.35 3.42 -0.56
N ALA A 135 12.04 3.42 -0.85
CA ALA A 135 11.04 4.07 -0.02
C ALA A 135 10.97 3.43 1.38
N ALA A 136 10.94 2.10 1.47
CA ALA A 136 10.95 1.40 2.75
C ALA A 136 12.22 1.69 3.57
N ASN A 137 13.38 1.68 2.92
CA ASN A 137 14.65 2.02 3.57
C ASN A 137 14.67 3.47 4.08
N LEU A 138 14.19 4.41 3.28
CA LEU A 138 14.10 5.82 3.68
C LEU A 138 13.11 6.01 4.83
N TYR A 139 11.99 5.27 4.83
CA TYR A 139 11.03 5.26 5.94
C TYR A 139 11.71 4.84 7.25
N VAL A 140 12.43 3.71 7.22
CA VAL A 140 13.17 3.19 8.38
C VAL A 140 14.24 4.18 8.85
N GLN A 141 14.99 4.79 7.95
CA GLN A 141 15.99 5.82 8.31
C GLN A 141 15.35 7.02 9.02
N ARG A 142 14.16 7.43 8.59
CA ARG A 142 13.40 8.53 9.23
C ARG A 142 12.91 8.14 10.62
N LEU A 143 12.42 6.90 10.80
CA LEU A 143 12.08 6.37 12.12
C LEU A 143 13.29 6.36 13.05
N GLN A 144 14.45 5.89 12.60
CA GLN A 144 15.69 5.86 13.38
C GLN A 144 16.16 7.24 13.80
N LYS A 145 15.86 8.28 13.03
CA LYS A 145 16.10 9.69 13.35
C LYS A 145 15.04 10.31 14.27
N GLY A 146 14.07 9.53 14.74
CA GLY A 146 13.02 9.99 15.65
C GLY A 146 11.89 10.77 15.01
N HIS A 147 11.72 10.72 13.68
CA HIS A 147 10.58 11.36 13.04
C HIS A 147 9.28 10.59 13.33
N ASN A 148 8.22 11.34 13.65
CA ASN A 148 6.91 10.80 14.03
C ASN A 148 5.74 11.37 13.21
N SER A 149 5.98 12.29 12.28
CA SER A 149 4.92 12.84 11.45
C SER A 149 4.42 11.77 10.45
N ILE A 150 3.12 11.49 10.48
CA ILE A 150 2.47 10.56 9.53
C ILE A 150 2.76 10.99 8.09
N TYR A 151 2.58 12.27 7.77
CA TYR A 151 2.81 12.79 6.43
C TYR A 151 4.28 12.67 5.97
N PHE A 152 5.22 12.95 6.89
CA PHE A 152 6.65 12.88 6.57
C PHE A 152 7.16 11.45 6.44
N LEU A 153 6.65 10.52 7.25
CA LEU A 153 7.01 9.09 7.18
C LEU A 153 6.36 8.41 5.98
N GLY A 154 5.07 8.61 5.73
CA GLY A 154 4.30 7.98 4.67
C GLY A 154 4.47 8.68 3.31
N PRO A 155 3.58 9.63 2.93
CA PRO A 155 3.53 10.21 1.59
C PRO A 155 4.84 10.79 1.10
N GLN A 156 5.52 11.60 1.92
CA GLN A 156 6.78 12.23 1.51
C GLN A 156 7.92 11.23 1.34
N THR A 157 7.90 10.10 2.04
CA THR A 157 8.92 9.06 1.86
C THR A 157 8.84 8.47 0.46
N TYR A 158 7.64 8.13 0.02
CA TYR A 158 7.42 7.58 -1.31
C TYR A 158 7.78 8.59 -2.41
N MET A 159 7.37 9.85 -2.27
CA MET A 159 7.73 10.91 -3.21
C MET A 159 9.25 11.12 -3.35
N HIS A 160 10.00 10.99 -2.25
CA HIS A 160 11.46 11.18 -2.25
C HIS A 160 12.24 9.94 -2.71
N ALA A 161 11.62 8.77 -2.80
CA ALA A 161 12.26 7.54 -3.28
C ALA A 161 12.26 7.40 -4.82
N ARG A 162 11.67 8.36 -5.54
CA ARG A 162 11.69 8.36 -7.01
C ARG A 162 13.10 8.54 -7.54
N PRO A 163 13.43 7.91 -8.70
CA PRO A 163 14.70 8.08 -9.38
C PRO A 163 14.92 9.52 -9.85
#